data_50ebd4c6eabd6f4b65aa8e84d7959dfe
#
_entry.id   50ebd4c6eabd6f4b65aa8e84d7959dfe
#
_cell.length_a   1.000
_cell.length_b   1.000
_cell.length_c   1.000
_cell.angle_alpha   90.00
_cell.angle_beta   90.00
_cell.angle_gamma   90.00
#
_symmetry.space_group_name_H-M   'P 1'
#
loop_
_entity.id
_entity.type
_entity.pdbx_description
1 polymer ?
#
loop_
_entity_poly.entity_id
_entity_poly.type
_entity_poly.pdbx_seq_one_letter_code
_entity_poly.pdbx_strand_id
1 'polypeptide(L)'
;MSKTIIIIGAGLAGLSAALQAAENGCNVKLVSSFPSERAQSVMAEGGINAALNTKDENDSPEEHFTDTIKAACGLADPNAVWGMTQAAPELVHWLLKLGVKFNMSGYYDVDLRNFGGQKKKRTAFAQSDTGKQIMTAMIDAVRRKEASGMVERFSHHSFLTLRLCGNICCGCVIRDEYSQETVELPGDAVIVATGGMHGLFGNTTGSLSNTGEVTAELFRLGVPLANGEMIQYHPTTVKCGGKRMLISEAARGEGGRLFAMKDGKQWYFMEEKYPELGNLMPRDITAREIWKVSHESEVFLDMTEISEEIISNKLSGLADDCMTYLHKDIRKEPVSVLPGIHYFMGGILVDEQHRTPIQNLYAAGECCAQYHGANRLGGNSLLGALYGGRVAAKSACEQADVVDLSCATQIDFPPASQISEIKQLNKVMQETMGVVRNENTLLNGIQTVQALTGNLPLLGMAVLKSALARKESRGAHWREDYPKSNDDDYLKTTVARFDGKQIQISFVPVPERR
;
A
#
# COMPACT_ATOMS: atom_id res chain seq x y z
N MET A 1 -30.32 -18.37 -4.30
CA MET A 1 -29.75 -18.08 -2.96
C MET A 1 -28.80 -16.88 -3.13
N SER A 2 -28.69 -16.02 -2.12
CA SER A 2 -27.70 -14.93 -2.18
C SER A 2 -26.30 -15.52 -2.02
N LYS A 3 -25.31 -15.01 -2.78
CA LYS A 3 -23.91 -15.48 -2.69
C LYS A 3 -23.30 -15.08 -1.34
N THR A 4 -22.35 -15.89 -0.86
CA THR A 4 -21.57 -15.62 0.33
C THR A 4 -20.15 -15.22 -0.08
N ILE A 5 -19.77 -13.97 0.23
CA ILE A 5 -18.45 -13.41 -0.06
C ILE A 5 -17.63 -13.35 1.24
N ILE A 6 -16.49 -14.02 1.26
CA ILE A 6 -15.54 -13.96 2.38
C ILE A 6 -14.53 -12.85 2.10
N ILE A 7 -14.30 -11.98 3.06
CA ILE A 7 -13.33 -10.87 2.94
C ILE A 7 -12.28 -11.03 4.04
N ILE A 8 -11.01 -11.16 3.64
CA ILE A 8 -9.88 -11.32 4.54
C ILE A 8 -9.17 -9.97 4.70
N GLY A 9 -9.32 -9.36 5.85
CA GLY A 9 -8.80 -8.03 6.19
C GLY A 9 -9.89 -6.99 6.34
N ALA A 10 -9.86 -6.25 7.46
CA ALA A 10 -10.85 -5.21 7.81
C ALA A 10 -10.24 -3.79 7.79
N GLY A 11 -9.26 -3.57 6.91
CA GLY A 11 -8.78 -2.24 6.53
C GLY A 11 -9.70 -1.56 5.50
N LEU A 12 -9.27 -0.43 4.94
CA LEU A 12 -10.12 0.37 4.03
C LEU A 12 -10.62 -0.44 2.83
N ALA A 13 -9.76 -1.23 2.18
CA ALA A 13 -10.15 -2.04 1.03
C ALA A 13 -11.19 -3.11 1.43
N GLY A 14 -10.99 -3.80 2.56
CA GLY A 14 -11.93 -4.82 3.05
C GLY A 14 -13.27 -4.25 3.48
N LEU A 15 -13.30 -3.10 4.20
CA LEU A 15 -14.55 -2.44 4.57
C LEU A 15 -15.30 -1.92 3.33
N SER A 16 -14.56 -1.40 2.34
CA SER A 16 -15.12 -0.96 1.06
C SER A 16 -15.74 -2.13 0.30
N ALA A 17 -15.05 -3.27 0.26
CA ALA A 17 -15.57 -4.50 -0.34
C ALA A 17 -16.81 -5.02 0.41
N ALA A 18 -16.81 -5.00 1.74
CA ALA A 18 -17.93 -5.47 2.56
C ALA A 18 -19.20 -4.64 2.32
N LEU A 19 -19.07 -3.31 2.27
CA LEU A 19 -20.19 -2.43 1.95
C LEU A 19 -20.72 -2.69 0.55
N GLN A 20 -19.85 -2.76 -0.47
CA GLN A 20 -20.28 -3.00 -1.85
C GLN A 20 -20.94 -4.36 -2.01
N ALA A 21 -20.39 -5.43 -1.42
CA ALA A 21 -20.99 -6.77 -1.50
C ALA A 21 -22.37 -6.81 -0.83
N ALA A 22 -22.51 -6.18 0.34
CA ALA A 22 -23.79 -6.06 1.03
C ALA A 22 -24.80 -5.20 0.26
N GLU A 23 -24.38 -4.10 -0.39
CA GLU A 23 -25.21 -3.29 -1.29
C GLU A 23 -25.69 -4.09 -2.50
N ASN A 24 -24.88 -5.02 -3.00
CA ASN A 24 -25.24 -5.93 -4.11
C ASN A 24 -26.10 -7.14 -3.63
N GLY A 25 -26.52 -7.19 -2.37
CA GLY A 25 -27.39 -8.24 -1.82
C GLY A 25 -26.68 -9.56 -1.50
N CYS A 26 -25.35 -9.56 -1.42
CA CYS A 26 -24.56 -10.73 -1.00
C CYS A 26 -24.45 -10.81 0.53
N ASN A 27 -24.34 -12.03 1.06
CA ASN A 27 -23.95 -12.24 2.45
C ASN A 27 -22.42 -12.06 2.56
N VAL A 28 -21.96 -11.39 3.60
CA VAL A 28 -20.53 -11.11 3.79
C VAL A 28 -20.03 -11.76 5.07
N LYS A 29 -18.90 -12.47 4.99
CA LYS A 29 -18.11 -12.91 6.14
C LYS A 29 -16.81 -12.10 6.17
N LEU A 30 -16.70 -11.19 7.14
CA LEU A 30 -15.55 -10.29 7.28
C LEU A 30 -14.60 -10.82 8.36
N VAL A 31 -13.41 -11.26 7.93
CA VAL A 31 -12.40 -11.87 8.80
C VAL A 31 -11.25 -10.90 9.06
N SER A 32 -10.82 -10.74 10.31
CA SER A 32 -9.66 -9.94 10.66
C SER A 32 -9.00 -10.36 11.97
N SER A 33 -7.67 -10.42 11.99
CA SER A 33 -6.89 -10.70 13.21
C SER A 33 -6.92 -9.56 14.22
N PHE A 34 -7.17 -8.33 13.74
CA PHE A 34 -7.20 -7.11 14.57
C PHE A 34 -8.46 -6.30 14.29
N PRO A 35 -8.92 -5.49 15.26
CA PRO A 35 -10.01 -4.53 15.06
C PRO A 35 -9.69 -3.55 13.91
N SER A 36 -10.72 -3.13 13.17
CA SER A 36 -10.58 -2.18 12.03
C SER A 36 -9.93 -0.86 12.45
N GLU A 37 -10.12 -0.44 13.69
CA GLU A 37 -9.54 0.76 14.31
C GLU A 37 -8.01 0.70 14.42
N ARG A 38 -7.41 -0.49 14.28
CA ARG A 38 -5.96 -0.72 14.28
C ARG A 38 -5.38 -0.95 12.89
N ALA A 39 -6.20 -0.88 11.84
CA ALA A 39 -5.73 -1.05 10.47
C ALA A 39 -4.77 0.08 10.06
N GLN A 40 -3.80 -0.25 9.20
CA GLN A 40 -2.84 0.74 8.65
C GLN A 40 -3.54 1.96 8.03
N SER A 41 -4.72 1.79 7.45
CA SER A 41 -5.49 2.87 6.83
C SER A 41 -5.84 4.00 7.81
N VAL A 42 -5.96 3.72 9.12
CA VAL A 42 -6.22 4.72 10.16
C VAL A 42 -5.06 5.71 10.29
N MET A 43 -3.83 5.25 10.03
CA MET A 43 -2.59 6.03 10.15
C MET A 43 -2.28 6.87 8.90
N ALA A 44 -3.16 6.92 7.91
CA ALA A 44 -2.94 7.67 6.68
C ALA A 44 -3.27 9.17 6.90
N GLU A 45 -2.26 9.97 7.11
CA GLU A 45 -2.39 11.41 7.41
C GLU A 45 -2.68 12.26 6.17
N GLY A 46 -2.10 11.86 5.05
CA GLY A 46 -1.91 12.73 3.89
C GLY A 46 -3.19 13.21 3.22
N GLY A 47 -4.10 12.33 2.89
CA GLY A 47 -5.33 12.63 2.14
C GLY A 47 -5.62 11.61 1.04
N ILE A 48 -6.69 11.87 0.29
CA ILE A 48 -7.18 11.07 -0.83
C ILE A 48 -7.28 11.94 -2.08
N ASN A 49 -6.70 11.46 -3.20
CA ASN A 49 -6.73 12.21 -4.45
C ASN A 49 -8.10 12.11 -5.13
N ALA A 50 -8.60 13.27 -5.58
CA ALA A 50 -9.74 13.37 -6.47
C ALA A 50 -9.70 14.72 -7.22
N ALA A 51 -9.88 14.71 -8.53
CA ALA A 51 -9.91 15.91 -9.34
C ALA A 51 -11.26 16.64 -9.18
N LEU A 52 -11.47 17.28 -8.02
CA LEU A 52 -12.69 18.03 -7.70
C LEU A 52 -12.69 19.44 -8.30
N ASN A 53 -11.53 19.95 -8.68
CA ASN A 53 -11.30 21.29 -9.24
C ASN A 53 -11.79 22.45 -8.35
N THR A 54 -11.90 22.27 -7.04
CA THR A 54 -12.34 23.31 -6.08
C THR A 54 -11.31 24.44 -5.88
N LYS A 55 -10.17 24.38 -6.55
CA LYS A 55 -9.13 25.42 -6.58
C LYS A 55 -9.01 26.16 -7.90
N ASP A 56 -9.93 25.89 -8.85
CA ASP A 56 -9.98 26.52 -10.19
C ASP A 56 -8.65 26.40 -10.97
N GLU A 57 -7.93 25.27 -10.76
CA GLU A 57 -6.67 25.00 -11.46
C GLU A 57 -6.88 24.24 -12.79
N ASN A 58 -8.14 24.08 -13.25
CA ASN A 58 -8.52 23.25 -14.40
C ASN A 58 -8.04 21.81 -14.27
N ASP A 59 -8.18 21.23 -13.08
CA ASP A 59 -7.88 19.83 -12.83
C ASP A 59 -9.02 18.93 -13.35
N SER A 60 -8.65 17.73 -13.83
CA SER A 60 -9.60 16.76 -14.34
C SER A 60 -9.18 15.31 -14.00
N PRO A 61 -10.11 14.33 -14.09
CA PRO A 61 -9.77 12.92 -13.98
C PRO A 61 -8.70 12.46 -14.98
N GLU A 62 -8.64 13.07 -16.18
CA GLU A 62 -7.64 12.82 -17.23
C GLU A 62 -6.25 13.32 -16.80
N GLU A 63 -6.17 14.51 -16.19
CA GLU A 63 -4.92 15.03 -15.60
C GLU A 63 -4.46 14.14 -14.44
N HIS A 64 -5.39 13.71 -13.59
CA HIS A 64 -5.11 12.77 -12.51
C HIS A 64 -4.58 11.43 -13.03
N PHE A 65 -5.19 10.90 -14.10
CA PHE A 65 -4.71 9.69 -14.79
C PHE A 65 -3.29 9.89 -15.31
N THR A 66 -3.03 10.98 -16.02
CA THR A 66 -1.73 11.29 -16.63
C THR A 66 -0.63 11.38 -15.56
N ASP A 67 -0.88 12.09 -14.47
CA ASP A 67 0.07 12.19 -13.35
C ASP A 67 0.30 10.83 -12.69
N THR A 68 -0.74 10.00 -12.56
CA THR A 68 -0.63 8.65 -11.96
C THR A 68 0.23 7.72 -12.82
N ILE A 69 -0.02 7.66 -14.14
CA ILE A 69 0.79 6.83 -15.07
C ILE A 69 2.24 7.30 -15.12
N LYS A 70 2.45 8.62 -15.13
CA LYS A 70 3.81 9.19 -15.08
C LYS A 70 4.53 8.82 -13.79
N ALA A 71 3.87 8.95 -12.63
CA ALA A 71 4.45 8.56 -11.34
C ALA A 71 4.76 7.07 -11.28
N ALA A 72 3.89 6.22 -11.85
CA ALA A 72 4.05 4.77 -11.93
C ALA A 72 5.16 4.32 -12.91
N CYS A 73 5.82 5.26 -13.59
CA CYS A 73 6.88 5.00 -14.59
C CYS A 73 6.45 4.00 -15.68
N GLY A 74 5.17 4.04 -16.08
CA GLY A 74 4.59 3.19 -17.13
C GLY A 74 4.29 1.74 -16.74
N LEU A 75 4.46 1.33 -15.47
CA LEU A 75 4.22 -0.05 -15.03
C LEU A 75 2.85 -0.28 -14.36
N ALA A 76 2.01 0.74 -14.23
CA ALA A 76 0.64 0.55 -13.76
C ALA A 76 -0.26 0.07 -14.91
N ASP A 77 -1.32 -0.68 -14.59
CA ASP A 77 -2.37 -1.03 -15.55
C ASP A 77 -3.18 0.23 -15.93
N PRO A 78 -3.11 0.71 -17.19
CA PRO A 78 -3.75 1.95 -17.56
C PRO A 78 -5.29 1.87 -17.53
N ASN A 79 -5.89 0.69 -17.72
CA ASN A 79 -7.34 0.53 -17.65
C ASN A 79 -7.84 0.64 -16.22
N ALA A 80 -7.13 -0.01 -15.29
CA ALA A 80 -7.43 0.08 -13.87
C ALA A 80 -7.22 1.51 -13.33
N VAL A 81 -6.11 2.16 -13.70
CA VAL A 81 -5.82 3.55 -13.30
C VAL A 81 -6.89 4.49 -13.85
N TRP A 82 -7.32 4.31 -15.10
CA TRP A 82 -8.39 5.11 -15.69
C TRP A 82 -9.67 4.99 -14.89
N GLY A 83 -10.13 3.76 -14.62
CA GLY A 83 -11.33 3.53 -13.80
C GLY A 83 -11.23 4.17 -12.41
N MET A 84 -10.09 4.04 -11.75
CA MET A 84 -9.84 4.63 -10.44
C MET A 84 -9.91 6.16 -10.46
N THR A 85 -9.29 6.82 -11.43
CA THR A 85 -9.24 8.28 -11.48
C THR A 85 -10.57 8.89 -11.90
N GLN A 86 -11.33 8.23 -12.80
CA GLN A 86 -12.68 8.65 -13.15
C GLN A 86 -13.65 8.53 -11.97
N ALA A 87 -13.54 7.50 -11.15
CA ALA A 87 -14.41 7.29 -9.99
C ALA A 87 -14.05 8.18 -8.79
N ALA A 88 -12.85 8.75 -8.74
CA ALA A 88 -12.33 9.45 -7.56
C ALA A 88 -13.22 10.61 -7.07
N PRO A 89 -13.74 11.52 -7.93
CA PRO A 89 -14.63 12.59 -7.46
C PRO A 89 -15.91 12.07 -6.81
N GLU A 90 -16.55 11.06 -7.41
CA GLU A 90 -17.76 10.46 -6.85
C GLU A 90 -17.48 9.76 -5.50
N LEU A 91 -16.33 9.09 -5.38
CA LEU A 91 -15.94 8.43 -4.13
C LEU A 91 -15.71 9.42 -3.00
N VAL A 92 -15.12 10.59 -3.25
CA VAL A 92 -14.99 11.64 -2.22
C VAL A 92 -16.36 12.18 -1.82
N HIS A 93 -17.26 12.43 -2.77
CA HIS A 93 -18.63 12.83 -2.45
C HIS A 93 -19.41 11.75 -1.68
N TRP A 94 -19.17 10.46 -1.99
CA TRP A 94 -19.76 9.37 -1.24
C TRP A 94 -19.23 9.31 0.20
N LEU A 95 -17.93 9.53 0.42
CA LEU A 95 -17.34 9.63 1.75
C LEU A 95 -17.92 10.79 2.56
N LEU A 96 -18.16 11.96 1.94
CA LEU A 96 -18.88 13.08 2.58
C LEU A 96 -20.27 12.66 3.04
N LYS A 97 -21.03 11.94 2.19
CA LYS A 97 -22.36 11.40 2.54
C LYS A 97 -22.32 10.39 3.69
N LEU A 98 -21.23 9.66 3.83
CA LEU A 98 -21.00 8.77 4.98
C LEU A 98 -20.64 9.52 6.27
N GLY A 99 -20.34 10.81 6.20
CA GLY A 99 -20.02 11.65 7.35
C GLY A 99 -18.51 11.93 7.54
N VAL A 100 -17.67 11.65 6.55
CA VAL A 100 -16.25 12.03 6.60
C VAL A 100 -16.12 13.55 6.61
N LYS A 101 -15.39 14.09 7.59
CA LYS A 101 -15.18 15.53 7.77
C LYS A 101 -13.88 15.95 7.10
N PHE A 102 -13.95 16.24 5.81
CA PHE A 102 -12.82 16.87 5.10
C PHE A 102 -12.68 18.35 5.48
N ASN A 103 -11.48 18.92 5.34
CA ASN A 103 -11.29 20.35 5.38
C ASN A 103 -12.09 21.01 4.24
N MET A 104 -12.66 22.18 4.53
CA MET A 104 -13.48 22.93 3.57
C MET A 104 -12.81 24.26 3.27
N SER A 105 -12.81 24.70 2.01
CA SER A 105 -12.32 26.03 1.59
C SER A 105 -13.45 27.07 1.45
N GLY A 106 -14.70 26.66 1.66
CA GLY A 106 -15.90 27.44 1.58
C GLY A 106 -17.08 26.68 2.18
N TYR A 107 -18.31 27.11 1.92
CA TYR A 107 -19.50 26.46 2.48
C TYR A 107 -19.70 25.03 1.98
N TYR A 108 -19.30 24.73 0.74
CA TYR A 108 -19.55 23.42 0.10
C TYR A 108 -18.32 22.83 -0.59
N ASP A 109 -17.20 23.55 -0.64
CA ASP A 109 -16.02 23.14 -1.39
C ASP A 109 -15.01 22.42 -0.49
N VAL A 110 -14.68 21.20 -0.82
CA VAL A 110 -13.61 20.44 -0.17
C VAL A 110 -12.27 21.14 -0.42
N ASP A 111 -11.51 21.41 0.63
CA ASP A 111 -10.17 21.97 0.50
C ASP A 111 -9.20 20.92 -0.04
N LEU A 112 -8.30 21.35 -0.91
CA LEU A 112 -7.33 20.51 -1.60
C LEU A 112 -5.92 20.97 -1.32
N ARG A 113 -5.00 20.02 -1.11
CA ARG A 113 -3.56 20.27 -0.98
C ARG A 113 -2.76 19.61 -2.10
N ASN A 114 -1.50 20.01 -2.25
CA ASN A 114 -0.58 19.45 -3.22
C ASN A 114 0.33 18.41 -2.58
N PHE A 115 0.68 17.37 -3.37
CA PHE A 115 1.67 16.37 -3.02
C PHE A 115 2.75 16.26 -4.10
N GLY A 116 3.88 15.64 -3.75
CA GLY A 116 4.99 15.43 -4.68
C GLY A 116 4.59 14.65 -5.93
N GLY A 117 5.05 15.15 -7.08
CA GLY A 117 4.74 14.58 -8.39
C GLY A 117 3.39 14.98 -8.98
N GLN A 118 2.58 15.76 -8.28
CA GLN A 118 1.32 16.33 -8.80
C GLN A 118 1.54 17.73 -9.34
N LYS A 119 0.86 18.06 -10.44
CA LYS A 119 0.86 19.42 -11.00
C LYS A 119 -0.24 20.30 -10.42
N LYS A 120 -1.31 19.70 -9.92
CA LYS A 120 -2.53 20.35 -9.46
C LYS A 120 -2.86 19.93 -8.03
N LYS A 121 -3.52 20.82 -7.28
CA LYS A 121 -4.06 20.51 -5.97
C LYS A 121 -5.30 19.63 -6.12
N ARG A 122 -5.18 18.34 -5.75
CA ARG A 122 -6.29 17.38 -5.86
C ARG A 122 -6.44 16.48 -4.63
N THR A 123 -5.63 16.66 -3.61
CA THR A 123 -5.68 15.80 -2.43
C THR A 123 -6.64 16.37 -1.41
N ALA A 124 -7.83 15.79 -1.29
CA ALA A 124 -8.78 16.05 -0.21
C ALA A 124 -8.23 15.52 1.11
N PHE A 125 -8.36 16.27 2.19
CA PHE A 125 -7.74 15.95 3.47
C PHE A 125 -8.61 16.38 4.66
N ALA A 126 -8.38 15.76 5.82
CA ALA A 126 -8.95 16.12 7.10
C ALA A 126 -7.81 16.37 8.09
N GLN A 127 -7.30 17.59 8.13
CA GLN A 127 -6.11 17.97 8.90
C GLN A 127 -4.95 16.97 8.70
N SER A 128 -4.50 16.30 9.77
CA SER A 128 -3.53 15.18 9.74
C SER A 128 -4.19 13.82 9.99
N ASP A 129 -5.53 13.74 10.00
CA ASP A 129 -6.31 12.58 10.43
C ASP A 129 -7.17 11.97 9.31
N THR A 130 -6.82 12.17 8.04
CA THR A 130 -7.68 11.78 6.91
C THR A 130 -8.06 10.30 6.96
N GLY A 131 -7.10 9.41 7.19
CA GLY A 131 -7.37 7.97 7.31
C GLY A 131 -8.29 7.64 8.47
N LYS A 132 -8.08 8.26 9.63
CA LYS A 132 -8.91 8.08 10.82
C LYS A 132 -10.37 8.50 10.56
N GLN A 133 -10.59 9.65 9.91
CA GLN A 133 -11.93 10.12 9.56
C GLN A 133 -12.63 9.17 8.59
N ILE A 134 -11.94 8.76 7.52
CA ILE A 134 -12.47 7.81 6.55
C ILE A 134 -12.78 6.46 7.22
N MET A 135 -11.84 5.91 7.97
CA MET A 135 -12.01 4.61 8.63
C MET A 135 -13.16 4.63 9.65
N THR A 136 -13.31 5.69 10.44
CA THR A 136 -14.43 5.84 11.38
C THR A 136 -15.77 5.76 10.66
N ALA A 137 -15.95 6.54 9.59
CA ALA A 137 -17.18 6.53 8.80
C ALA A 137 -17.46 5.16 8.14
N MET A 138 -16.41 4.52 7.62
CA MET A 138 -16.51 3.19 7.00
C MET A 138 -16.84 2.09 8.01
N ILE A 139 -16.22 2.11 9.18
CA ILE A 139 -16.50 1.18 10.28
C ILE A 139 -17.97 1.29 10.71
N ASP A 140 -18.45 2.50 10.90
CA ASP A 140 -19.85 2.73 11.29
C ASP A 140 -20.84 2.28 10.21
N ALA A 141 -20.50 2.49 8.92
CA ALA A 141 -21.32 2.01 7.82
C ALA A 141 -21.38 0.48 7.78
N VAL A 142 -20.26 -0.22 7.99
CA VAL A 142 -20.22 -1.69 8.05
C VAL A 142 -20.96 -2.20 9.27
N ARG A 143 -20.82 -1.58 10.45
CA ARG A 143 -21.58 -1.95 11.66
C ARG A 143 -23.11 -1.87 11.46
N ARG A 144 -23.60 -0.92 10.66
CA ARG A 144 -25.03 -0.89 10.27
C ARG A 144 -25.43 -2.11 9.43
N LYS A 145 -24.53 -2.62 8.57
CA LYS A 145 -24.75 -3.84 7.79
C LYS A 145 -24.66 -5.10 8.66
N GLU A 146 -23.79 -5.11 9.67
CA GLU A 146 -23.75 -6.17 10.71
C GLU A 146 -25.06 -6.23 11.48
N ALA A 147 -25.57 -5.08 11.95
CA ALA A 147 -26.85 -5.00 12.66
C ALA A 147 -28.04 -5.47 11.81
N SER A 148 -27.98 -5.37 10.48
CA SER A 148 -29.00 -5.88 9.56
C SER A 148 -28.81 -7.36 9.18
N GLY A 149 -27.75 -8.03 9.67
CA GLY A 149 -27.45 -9.43 9.40
C GLY A 149 -26.84 -9.70 8.02
N MET A 150 -26.49 -8.64 7.24
CA MET A 150 -25.85 -8.80 5.93
C MET A 150 -24.34 -9.04 6.02
N VAL A 151 -23.70 -8.63 7.11
CA VAL A 151 -22.27 -8.82 7.38
C VAL A 151 -22.13 -9.57 8.69
N GLU A 152 -21.44 -10.70 8.65
CA GLU A 152 -20.99 -11.47 9.81
C GLU A 152 -19.49 -11.21 10.02
N ARG A 153 -19.10 -10.77 11.21
CA ARG A 153 -17.71 -10.43 11.52
C ARG A 153 -17.03 -11.52 12.35
N PHE A 154 -15.87 -11.97 11.86
CA PHE A 154 -14.93 -12.86 12.55
C PHE A 154 -13.73 -12.03 13.03
N SER A 155 -13.89 -11.34 14.17
CA SER A 155 -12.81 -10.57 14.81
C SER A 155 -11.84 -11.50 15.52
N HIS A 156 -10.55 -11.13 15.56
CA HIS A 156 -9.49 -11.94 16.19
C HIS A 156 -9.34 -13.33 15.57
N HIS A 157 -9.59 -13.41 14.26
CA HIS A 157 -9.34 -14.63 13.48
C HIS A 157 -8.30 -14.35 12.42
N SER A 158 -7.26 -15.18 12.36
CA SER A 158 -6.28 -15.16 11.29
C SER A 158 -6.64 -16.13 10.19
N PHE A 159 -6.35 -15.72 8.95
CA PHE A 159 -6.41 -16.58 7.78
C PHE A 159 -5.25 -17.59 7.87
N LEU A 160 -5.54 -18.86 7.58
CA LEU A 160 -4.52 -19.91 7.50
C LEU A 160 -4.26 -20.32 6.05
N THR A 161 -5.29 -20.72 5.32
CA THR A 161 -5.15 -21.19 3.93
C THR A 161 -6.49 -21.12 3.18
N LEU A 162 -6.47 -21.32 1.86
CA LEU A 162 -7.67 -21.43 1.03
C LEU A 162 -8.26 -22.85 1.08
N ARG A 163 -9.57 -22.93 0.83
CA ARG A 163 -10.22 -24.16 0.40
C ARG A 163 -10.32 -24.14 -1.12
N LEU A 164 -9.70 -25.11 -1.78
CA LEU A 164 -9.64 -25.18 -3.24
C LEU A 164 -10.31 -26.45 -3.75
N CYS A 165 -11.07 -26.32 -4.83
CA CYS A 165 -11.55 -27.40 -5.66
C CYS A 165 -10.89 -27.30 -7.05
N GLY A 166 -9.79 -28.00 -7.25
CA GLY A 166 -8.93 -27.77 -8.41
C GLY A 166 -8.38 -26.34 -8.41
N ASN A 167 -8.69 -25.56 -9.45
CA ASN A 167 -8.30 -24.14 -9.56
C ASN A 167 -9.43 -23.17 -9.13
N ILE A 168 -10.41 -23.63 -8.37
CA ILE A 168 -11.55 -22.82 -7.93
C ILE A 168 -11.49 -22.65 -6.41
N CYS A 169 -11.53 -21.40 -5.93
CA CYS A 169 -11.63 -21.08 -4.51
C CYS A 169 -13.08 -21.27 -4.03
N CYS A 170 -13.28 -22.08 -3.00
CA CYS A 170 -14.59 -22.37 -2.39
C CYS A 170 -14.65 -22.00 -0.91
N GLY A 171 -13.76 -21.14 -0.46
CA GLY A 171 -13.69 -20.64 0.91
C GLY A 171 -12.28 -20.60 1.47
N CYS A 172 -12.18 -20.51 2.79
CA CYS A 172 -10.91 -20.48 3.48
C CYS A 172 -10.99 -21.19 4.84
N VAL A 173 -9.83 -21.38 5.44
CA VAL A 173 -9.68 -21.82 6.83
C VAL A 173 -9.12 -20.67 7.64
N ILE A 174 -9.73 -20.39 8.77
CA ILE A 174 -9.30 -19.36 9.72
C ILE A 174 -9.02 -19.99 11.07
N ARG A 175 -8.30 -19.28 11.92
CA ARG A 175 -8.02 -19.68 13.30
C ARG A 175 -8.38 -18.55 14.26
N ASP A 176 -9.14 -18.91 15.28
CA ASP A 176 -9.38 -18.01 16.42
C ASP A 176 -8.09 -17.79 17.21
N GLU A 177 -7.70 -16.53 17.42
CA GLU A 177 -6.44 -16.18 18.09
C GLU A 177 -6.44 -16.46 19.60
N TYR A 178 -7.61 -16.61 20.21
CA TYR A 178 -7.74 -16.90 21.64
C TYR A 178 -7.86 -18.40 21.92
N SER A 179 -8.80 -19.09 21.26
CA SER A 179 -9.02 -20.52 21.46
C SER A 179 -8.03 -21.39 20.70
N GLN A 180 -7.39 -20.84 19.66
CA GLN A 180 -6.55 -21.57 18.69
C GLN A 180 -7.34 -22.62 17.87
N GLU A 181 -8.65 -22.61 17.93
CA GLU A 181 -9.50 -23.48 17.12
C GLU A 181 -9.50 -23.02 15.66
N THR A 182 -9.50 -23.99 14.75
CA THR A 182 -9.62 -23.74 13.32
C THR A 182 -11.06 -23.88 12.86
N VAL A 183 -11.50 -22.95 12.02
CA VAL A 183 -12.85 -22.92 11.44
C VAL A 183 -12.75 -22.88 9.93
N GLU A 184 -13.44 -23.82 9.28
CA GLU A 184 -13.61 -23.78 7.83
C GLU A 184 -14.78 -22.84 7.48
N LEU A 185 -14.52 -21.84 6.66
CA LEU A 185 -15.52 -20.92 6.13
C LEU A 185 -15.79 -21.23 4.67
N PRO A 186 -16.93 -21.87 4.35
CA PRO A 186 -17.38 -22.01 2.97
C PRO A 186 -17.89 -20.66 2.44
N GLY A 187 -17.65 -20.41 1.15
CA GLY A 187 -18.13 -19.23 0.46
C GLY A 187 -17.96 -19.33 -1.05
N ASP A 188 -18.74 -18.53 -1.78
CA ASP A 188 -18.76 -18.53 -3.25
C ASP A 188 -17.58 -17.74 -3.83
N ALA A 189 -17.01 -16.81 -3.05
CA ALA A 189 -15.78 -16.09 -3.40
C ALA A 189 -15.02 -15.66 -2.16
N VAL A 190 -13.69 -15.47 -2.33
CA VAL A 190 -12.79 -14.89 -1.32
C VAL A 190 -12.14 -13.62 -1.89
N ILE A 191 -12.19 -12.52 -1.12
CA ILE A 191 -11.51 -11.26 -1.42
C ILE A 191 -10.42 -11.05 -0.37
N VAL A 192 -9.16 -10.97 -0.81
CA VAL A 192 -8.01 -10.69 0.06
C VAL A 192 -7.75 -9.19 0.10
N ALA A 193 -7.75 -8.59 1.30
CA ALA A 193 -7.58 -7.15 1.55
C ALA A 193 -6.66 -6.89 2.75
N THR A 194 -5.55 -7.60 2.81
CA THR A 194 -4.69 -7.74 4.00
C THR A 194 -3.57 -6.71 4.13
N GLY A 195 -3.51 -5.74 3.20
CA GLY A 195 -2.48 -4.72 3.19
C GLY A 195 -1.10 -5.22 2.73
N GLY A 196 -0.07 -4.43 2.96
CA GLY A 196 1.28 -4.68 2.44
C GLY A 196 2.07 -5.74 3.18
N MET A 197 3.31 -5.98 2.72
CA MET A 197 4.21 -7.03 3.21
C MET A 197 5.22 -6.51 4.25
N HIS A 198 4.76 -5.69 5.21
CA HIS A 198 5.65 -5.03 6.18
C HIS A 198 6.41 -6.02 7.07
N GLY A 199 5.82 -7.18 7.35
CA GLY A 199 6.44 -8.24 8.13
C GLY A 199 7.72 -8.83 7.55
N LEU A 200 7.93 -8.72 6.22
CA LEU A 200 9.20 -9.09 5.59
C LEU A 200 10.37 -8.20 6.06
N PHE A 201 10.08 -6.98 6.52
CA PHE A 201 11.09 -5.98 6.83
C PHE A 201 11.18 -5.59 8.31
N GLY A 202 10.10 -5.69 9.06
CA GLY A 202 10.04 -5.37 10.49
C GLY A 202 10.17 -3.89 10.84
N ASN A 203 11.11 -3.14 10.24
CA ASN A 203 11.34 -1.72 10.54
C ASN A 203 10.83 -0.82 9.40
N THR A 204 9.54 -0.53 9.42
CA THR A 204 8.83 0.24 8.40
C THR A 204 7.94 1.29 9.03
N THR A 205 7.32 2.17 8.24
CA THR A 205 6.29 3.10 8.73
C THR A 205 4.92 2.42 8.84
N GLY A 206 4.77 1.21 8.31
CA GLY A 206 3.52 0.48 8.30
C GLY A 206 3.21 -0.25 9.60
N SER A 207 1.99 -0.77 9.68
CA SER A 207 1.56 -1.60 10.81
C SER A 207 2.30 -2.94 10.81
N LEU A 208 2.80 -3.35 11.96
CA LEU A 208 3.39 -4.68 12.14
C LEU A 208 2.36 -5.82 12.03
N SER A 209 1.06 -5.49 12.07
CA SER A 209 -0.01 -6.45 11.80
C SER A 209 -0.15 -6.82 10.31
N ASN A 210 0.46 -6.03 9.41
CA ASN A 210 0.55 -6.36 7.98
C ASN A 210 1.77 -7.27 7.77
N THR A 211 1.67 -8.51 8.21
CA THR A 211 2.80 -9.46 8.25
C THR A 211 3.25 -9.89 6.85
N GLY A 212 2.35 -9.92 5.87
CA GLY A 212 2.58 -10.49 4.55
C GLY A 212 2.33 -12.01 4.49
N GLU A 213 1.95 -12.65 5.60
CA GLU A 213 1.75 -14.11 5.65
C GLU A 213 0.64 -14.60 4.73
N VAL A 214 -0.46 -13.83 4.60
CA VAL A 214 -1.54 -14.19 3.66
C VAL A 214 -1.04 -14.16 2.22
N THR A 215 -0.32 -13.13 1.81
CA THR A 215 0.30 -13.05 0.48
C THR A 215 1.31 -14.19 0.27
N ALA A 216 2.08 -14.54 1.30
CA ALA A 216 3.03 -15.64 1.26
C ALA A 216 2.35 -17.00 1.08
N GLU A 217 1.24 -17.24 1.80
CA GLU A 217 0.45 -18.46 1.64
C GLU A 217 -0.17 -18.55 0.25
N LEU A 218 -0.76 -17.47 -0.26
CA LEU A 218 -1.30 -17.44 -1.62
C LEU A 218 -0.20 -17.71 -2.65
N PHE A 219 1.00 -17.16 -2.47
CA PHE A 219 2.14 -17.43 -3.33
C PHE A 219 2.57 -18.91 -3.28
N ARG A 220 2.57 -19.53 -2.09
CA ARG A 220 2.82 -20.97 -1.91
C ARG A 220 1.76 -21.82 -2.66
N LEU A 221 0.51 -21.37 -2.67
CA LEU A 221 -0.60 -22.03 -3.38
C LEU A 221 -0.60 -21.77 -4.90
N GLY A 222 0.42 -21.07 -5.42
CA GLY A 222 0.60 -20.84 -6.85
C GLY A 222 -0.01 -19.54 -7.38
N VAL A 223 -0.57 -18.65 -6.52
CA VAL A 223 -1.00 -17.32 -6.94
C VAL A 223 0.24 -16.47 -7.26
N PRO A 224 0.37 -15.90 -8.47
CA PRO A 224 1.55 -15.14 -8.83
C PRO A 224 1.70 -13.83 -8.05
N LEU A 225 2.95 -13.41 -7.82
CA LEU A 225 3.32 -12.10 -7.32
C LEU A 225 3.75 -11.20 -8.48
N ALA A 226 3.20 -9.99 -8.56
CA ALA A 226 3.57 -9.00 -9.57
C ALA A 226 4.37 -7.85 -8.95
N ASN A 227 5.41 -7.39 -9.64
CA ASN A 227 6.23 -6.22 -9.27
C ASN A 227 6.71 -6.25 -7.80
N GLY A 228 7.05 -7.43 -7.25
CA GLY A 228 7.45 -7.59 -5.84
C GLY A 228 8.65 -6.75 -5.42
N GLU A 229 9.50 -6.37 -6.37
CA GLU A 229 10.66 -5.49 -6.19
C GLU A 229 10.30 -4.01 -6.04
N MET A 230 9.07 -3.61 -6.36
CA MET A 230 8.62 -2.21 -6.32
C MET A 230 8.14 -1.84 -4.92
N ILE A 231 9.08 -1.34 -4.12
CA ILE A 231 8.89 -0.97 -2.71
C ILE A 231 9.14 0.53 -2.56
N GLN A 232 8.12 1.29 -2.18
CA GLN A 232 8.24 2.74 -2.00
C GLN A 232 8.86 3.07 -0.65
N TYR A 233 9.91 3.86 -0.68
CA TYR A 233 10.46 4.54 0.48
C TYR A 233 9.78 5.91 0.65
N HIS A 234 9.27 6.19 1.84
CA HIS A 234 8.90 7.57 2.16
C HIS A 234 10.18 8.35 2.46
N PRO A 235 10.37 9.53 1.84
CA PRO A 235 11.59 10.32 2.01
C PRO A 235 11.86 10.73 3.45
N THR A 236 10.80 11.17 4.14
CA THR A 236 10.88 11.78 5.47
C THR A 236 10.29 10.87 6.53
N THR A 237 11.12 10.10 7.20
CA THR A 237 10.75 9.26 8.35
C THR A 237 11.78 9.39 9.45
N VAL A 238 11.36 9.13 10.69
CA VAL A 238 12.23 9.18 11.88
C VAL A 238 12.21 7.83 12.58
N LYS A 239 13.35 7.40 13.12
CA LYS A 239 13.41 6.19 13.94
C LYS A 239 12.75 6.50 15.30
N CYS A 240 11.72 5.76 15.64
CA CYS A 240 10.97 5.92 16.88
C CYS A 240 10.70 4.54 17.51
N GLY A 241 11.35 4.23 18.60
CA GLY A 241 11.26 2.91 19.22
C GLY A 241 11.68 1.80 18.25
N GLY A 242 10.87 0.75 18.14
CA GLY A 242 11.13 -0.41 17.26
C GLY A 242 10.66 -0.26 15.81
N LYS A 243 10.11 0.89 15.40
CA LYS A 243 9.61 1.17 14.06
C LYS A 243 9.99 2.58 13.57
N ARG A 244 9.52 2.95 12.39
CA ARG A 244 9.69 4.30 11.85
C ARG A 244 8.41 5.11 11.96
N MET A 245 8.52 6.34 12.45
CA MET A 245 7.46 7.34 12.43
C MET A 245 7.48 8.07 11.09
N LEU A 246 6.33 8.27 10.48
CA LEU A 246 6.16 9.05 9.27
C LEU A 246 6.19 10.55 9.61
N ILE A 247 6.98 11.34 8.87
CA ILE A 247 6.78 12.79 8.78
C ILE A 247 6.03 13.02 7.48
N SER A 248 4.78 13.38 7.58
CA SER A 248 3.85 13.48 6.46
C SER A 248 4.39 14.33 5.31
N GLU A 249 4.12 13.92 4.08
CA GLU A 249 4.44 14.70 2.87
C GLU A 249 3.75 16.08 2.88
N ALA A 250 2.64 16.21 3.60
CA ALA A 250 1.96 17.48 3.81
C ALA A 250 2.90 18.56 4.36
N ALA A 251 3.84 18.20 5.23
CA ALA A 251 4.84 19.15 5.74
C ALA A 251 5.64 19.83 4.61
N ARG A 252 6.09 19.05 3.62
CA ARG A 252 6.78 19.59 2.43
C ARG A 252 5.83 20.35 1.51
N GLY A 253 4.60 19.89 1.39
CA GLY A 253 3.55 20.55 0.61
C GLY A 253 3.14 21.92 1.17
N GLU A 254 3.23 22.10 2.47
CA GLU A 254 2.91 23.36 3.16
C GLU A 254 4.15 24.26 3.42
N GLY A 255 5.32 23.94 2.84
CA GLY A 255 6.50 24.79 2.86
C GLY A 255 7.73 24.25 3.61
N GLY A 256 7.67 23.01 4.14
CA GLY A 256 8.83 22.39 4.78
C GLY A 256 9.98 22.12 3.81
N ARG A 257 11.22 22.43 4.22
CA ARG A 257 12.41 22.42 3.37
C ARG A 257 13.44 21.40 3.84
N LEU A 258 13.96 20.61 2.92
CA LEU A 258 15.03 19.65 3.19
C LEU A 258 16.40 20.31 3.07
N PHE A 259 17.25 20.16 4.10
CA PHE A 259 18.61 20.63 4.06
C PHE A 259 19.58 19.66 4.74
N ALA A 260 20.86 19.82 4.44
CA ALA A 260 21.98 19.25 5.16
C ALA A 260 23.02 20.33 5.47
N MET A 261 23.98 20.05 6.36
CA MET A 261 25.08 20.97 6.61
C MET A 261 26.22 20.72 5.63
N LYS A 262 26.67 21.77 4.92
CA LYS A 262 27.82 21.72 4.03
C LYS A 262 28.70 22.97 4.29
N ASP A 263 29.96 22.76 4.60
CA ASP A 263 30.92 23.85 4.91
C ASP A 263 30.41 24.80 6.01
N GLY A 264 29.72 24.25 7.03
CA GLY A 264 29.16 25.01 8.14
C GLY A 264 27.90 25.82 7.82
N LYS A 265 27.31 25.67 6.62
CA LYS A 265 26.09 26.35 6.18
C LYS A 265 24.99 25.35 5.84
N GLN A 266 23.73 25.80 5.96
CA GLN A 266 22.59 25.02 5.45
C GLN A 266 22.64 24.93 3.93
N TRP A 267 22.59 23.72 3.43
CA TRP A 267 22.57 23.40 2.00
C TRP A 267 21.24 22.79 1.63
N TYR A 268 20.43 23.53 0.89
CA TYR A 268 19.10 23.11 0.41
C TYR A 268 19.24 22.32 -0.89
N PHE A 269 19.80 21.10 -0.78
CA PHE A 269 20.22 20.27 -1.90
C PHE A 269 19.12 19.91 -2.90
N MET A 270 17.86 19.79 -2.44
CA MET A 270 16.74 19.51 -3.33
C MET A 270 16.39 20.71 -4.21
N GLU A 271 16.42 21.92 -3.66
CA GLU A 271 16.11 23.14 -4.40
C GLU A 271 17.21 23.50 -5.39
N GLU A 272 18.48 23.28 -5.01
CA GLU A 272 19.62 23.49 -5.91
C GLU A 272 19.60 22.53 -7.10
N LYS A 273 19.30 21.25 -6.85
CA LYS A 273 19.35 20.21 -7.88
C LYS A 273 18.09 20.14 -8.75
N TYR A 274 16.94 20.51 -8.20
CA TYR A 274 15.62 20.43 -8.83
C TYR A 274 14.86 21.75 -8.68
N PRO A 275 15.25 22.83 -9.41
CA PRO A 275 14.73 24.19 -9.18
C PRO A 275 13.21 24.32 -9.37
N GLU A 276 12.59 23.48 -10.22
CA GLU A 276 11.14 23.56 -10.53
C GLU A 276 10.26 22.99 -9.41
N LEU A 277 10.61 21.81 -8.88
CA LEU A 277 9.78 21.09 -7.91
C LEU A 277 10.43 21.02 -6.51
N GLY A 278 11.74 21.18 -6.42
CA GLY A 278 12.47 21.21 -5.15
C GLY A 278 12.09 20.05 -4.22
N ASN A 279 11.57 20.39 -3.07
CA ASN A 279 11.15 19.43 -2.04
C ASN A 279 9.90 18.60 -2.42
N LEU A 280 9.21 18.95 -3.53
CA LEU A 280 8.03 18.25 -4.06
C LEU A 280 8.36 17.33 -5.24
N MET A 281 9.65 17.01 -5.44
CA MET A 281 10.01 15.92 -6.35
C MET A 281 9.34 14.61 -5.95
N PRO A 282 9.06 13.69 -6.90
CA PRO A 282 8.53 12.36 -6.61
C PRO A 282 9.29 11.63 -5.49
N ARG A 283 8.60 10.77 -4.76
CA ARG A 283 9.14 10.11 -3.54
C ARG A 283 10.40 9.30 -3.79
N ASP A 284 10.48 8.59 -4.90
CA ASP A 284 11.65 7.79 -5.29
C ASP A 284 12.89 8.67 -5.49
N ILE A 285 12.74 9.82 -6.11
CA ILE A 285 13.82 10.80 -6.32
C ILE A 285 14.24 11.42 -4.98
N THR A 286 13.28 11.93 -4.22
CA THR A 286 13.56 12.60 -2.94
C THR A 286 14.21 11.61 -1.94
N ALA A 287 13.70 10.38 -1.85
CA ALA A 287 14.28 9.35 -0.98
C ALA A 287 15.72 9.02 -1.37
N ARG A 288 16.00 8.91 -2.66
CA ARG A 288 17.34 8.62 -3.17
C ARG A 288 18.33 9.78 -2.91
N GLU A 289 17.90 11.01 -3.07
CA GLU A 289 18.76 12.16 -2.78
C GLU A 289 19.04 12.29 -1.27
N ILE A 290 18.03 12.12 -0.41
CA ILE A 290 18.25 12.07 1.04
C ILE A 290 19.21 10.92 1.40
N TRP A 291 19.01 9.73 0.82
CA TRP A 291 19.90 8.59 1.06
C TRP A 291 21.35 8.89 0.68
N LYS A 292 21.61 9.53 -0.49
CA LYS A 292 22.96 9.91 -0.92
C LYS A 292 23.59 10.91 0.05
N VAL A 293 22.88 12.00 0.38
CA VAL A 293 23.38 13.05 1.25
C VAL A 293 23.62 12.53 2.67
N SER A 294 22.79 11.59 3.15
CA SER A 294 22.91 11.02 4.49
C SER A 294 24.19 10.21 4.76
N HIS A 295 24.94 9.85 3.71
CA HIS A 295 26.25 9.21 3.86
C HIS A 295 27.36 10.22 4.21
N GLU A 296 27.15 11.49 3.93
CA GLU A 296 28.14 12.56 4.15
C GLU A 296 27.72 13.49 5.29
N SER A 297 26.42 13.74 5.45
CA SER A 297 25.90 14.67 6.43
C SER A 297 24.47 14.30 6.87
N GLU A 298 24.11 14.61 8.10
CA GLU A 298 22.74 14.45 8.58
C GLU A 298 21.77 15.32 7.79
N VAL A 299 20.60 14.76 7.44
CA VAL A 299 19.57 15.46 6.67
C VAL A 299 18.42 15.85 7.59
N PHE A 300 17.97 17.08 7.45
CA PHE A 300 16.90 17.69 8.24
C PHE A 300 15.73 18.13 7.36
N LEU A 301 14.53 18.06 7.92
CA LEU A 301 13.35 18.76 7.42
C LEU A 301 13.09 19.96 8.33
N ASP A 302 13.19 21.14 7.78
CA ASP A 302 12.91 22.41 8.44
C ASP A 302 11.47 22.84 8.17
N MET A 303 10.71 23.05 9.23
CA MET A 303 9.32 23.50 9.21
C MET A 303 9.14 24.82 9.98
N THR A 304 10.24 25.44 10.43
CA THR A 304 10.21 26.65 11.28
C THR A 304 9.68 27.90 10.57
N GLU A 305 9.75 27.91 9.24
CA GLU A 305 9.22 28.99 8.39
C GLU A 305 7.73 28.84 8.07
N ILE A 306 7.11 27.70 8.44
CA ILE A 306 5.66 27.48 8.23
C ILE A 306 4.88 28.28 9.26
N SER A 307 3.88 29.05 8.81
CA SER A 307 3.08 29.89 9.71
C SER A 307 2.33 29.08 10.77
N GLU A 308 2.14 29.65 11.96
CA GLU A 308 1.39 29.04 13.07
C GLU A 308 -0.04 28.67 12.65
N GLU A 309 -0.66 29.47 11.79
CA GLU A 309 -1.98 29.21 11.24
C GLU A 309 -2.02 27.90 10.41
N ILE A 310 -1.01 27.68 9.55
CA ILE A 310 -0.91 26.46 8.74
C ILE A 310 -0.62 25.27 9.64
N ILE A 311 0.29 25.39 10.59
CA ILE A 311 0.59 24.31 11.53
C ILE A 311 -0.66 23.91 12.31
N SER A 312 -1.38 24.88 12.87
CA SER A 312 -2.58 24.60 13.67
C SER A 312 -3.74 24.01 12.86
N ASN A 313 -3.93 24.47 11.61
CA ASN A 313 -5.09 24.08 10.80
C ASN A 313 -4.84 22.84 9.91
N LYS A 314 -3.58 22.58 9.52
CA LYS A 314 -3.27 21.54 8.54
C LYS A 314 -2.26 20.48 9.02
N LEU A 315 -1.42 20.81 10.01
CA LEU A 315 -0.31 19.97 10.48
C LEU A 315 -0.35 19.73 11.99
N SER A 316 -1.47 20.03 12.68
CA SER A 316 -1.57 19.95 14.15
C SER A 316 -1.19 18.56 14.66
N GLY A 317 -1.72 17.47 14.08
CA GLY A 317 -1.39 16.11 14.50
C GLY A 317 0.09 15.78 14.30
N LEU A 318 0.74 16.28 13.23
CA LEU A 318 2.17 16.11 13.03
C LEU A 318 2.98 16.86 14.11
N ALA A 319 2.56 18.08 14.48
CA ALA A 319 3.20 18.84 15.54
C ALA A 319 3.09 18.13 16.89
N ASP A 320 1.91 17.58 17.19
CA ASP A 320 1.65 16.81 18.42
C ASP A 320 2.47 15.51 18.45
N ASP A 321 2.56 14.79 17.34
CA ASP A 321 3.35 13.57 17.23
C ASP A 321 4.85 13.85 17.40
N CYS A 322 5.38 14.91 16.77
CA CYS A 322 6.77 15.30 16.93
C CYS A 322 7.08 15.71 18.38
N MET A 323 6.18 16.44 19.04
CA MET A 323 6.33 16.80 20.44
C MET A 323 6.26 15.56 21.34
N THR A 324 5.30 14.66 21.11
CA THR A 324 5.05 13.48 21.96
C THR A 324 6.16 12.44 21.84
N TYR A 325 6.56 12.10 20.61
CA TYR A 325 7.46 10.99 20.35
C TYR A 325 8.91 11.36 20.15
N LEU A 326 9.19 12.60 19.71
CA LEU A 326 10.53 13.08 19.43
C LEU A 326 10.98 14.17 20.41
N HIS A 327 10.08 14.71 21.23
CA HIS A 327 10.29 15.85 22.11
C HIS A 327 10.79 17.10 21.35
N LYS A 328 10.29 17.30 20.12
CA LYS A 328 10.66 18.39 19.23
C LYS A 328 9.46 19.25 18.87
N ASP A 329 9.62 20.58 19.05
CA ASP A 329 8.67 21.58 18.56
C ASP A 329 9.06 21.96 17.12
N ILE A 330 8.32 21.47 16.13
CA ILE A 330 8.60 21.72 14.71
C ILE A 330 8.54 23.19 14.31
N ARG A 331 7.97 24.06 15.16
CA ARG A 331 7.94 25.52 15.00
C ARG A 331 9.27 26.19 15.36
N LYS A 332 10.15 25.50 16.08
CA LYS A 332 11.38 26.06 16.67
C LYS A 332 12.65 25.37 16.17
N GLU A 333 12.55 24.12 15.80
CA GLU A 333 13.72 23.34 15.42
C GLU A 333 13.41 22.32 14.31
N PRO A 334 14.38 22.04 13.42
CA PRO A 334 14.22 21.06 12.37
C PRO A 334 14.23 19.62 12.91
N VAL A 335 13.65 18.71 12.13
CA VAL A 335 13.59 17.29 12.44
C VAL A 335 14.55 16.51 11.55
N SER A 336 15.43 15.70 12.14
CA SER A 336 16.32 14.79 11.40
C SER A 336 15.51 13.68 10.74
N VAL A 337 15.73 13.47 9.43
CA VAL A 337 14.93 12.54 8.63
C VAL A 337 15.79 11.62 7.77
N LEU A 338 15.28 10.40 7.57
CA LEU A 338 15.86 9.42 6.66
C LEU A 338 14.75 8.68 5.90
N PRO A 339 15.03 8.15 4.70
CA PRO A 339 14.07 7.34 3.99
C PRO A 339 13.69 6.07 4.77
N GLY A 340 12.43 5.67 4.69
CA GLY A 340 11.94 4.45 5.30
C GLY A 340 10.91 3.73 4.44
N ILE A 341 10.90 2.40 4.48
CA ILE A 341 9.92 1.57 3.78
C ILE A 341 8.52 2.00 4.21
N HIS A 342 7.65 2.27 3.22
CA HIS A 342 6.36 2.89 3.47
C HIS A 342 5.19 2.21 2.77
N TYR A 343 5.35 1.77 1.50
CA TYR A 343 4.26 1.22 0.71
C TYR A 343 4.77 0.18 -0.30
N PHE A 344 3.98 -0.87 -0.52
CA PHE A 344 4.26 -1.91 -1.50
C PHE A 344 3.39 -1.68 -2.74
N MET A 345 4.04 -1.33 -3.88
CA MET A 345 3.33 -1.21 -5.15
C MET A 345 3.12 -2.57 -5.80
N GLY A 346 4.02 -3.50 -5.53
CA GLY A 346 3.90 -4.91 -5.91
C GLY A 346 3.06 -5.72 -4.92
N GLY A 347 2.61 -6.89 -5.35
CA GLY A 347 1.77 -7.79 -4.55
C GLY A 347 1.12 -8.87 -5.40
N ILE A 348 0.00 -9.40 -4.96
CA ILE A 348 -0.79 -10.41 -5.66
C ILE A 348 -1.12 -9.90 -7.08
N LEU A 349 -0.85 -10.73 -8.09
CA LEU A 349 -1.22 -10.42 -9.48
C LEU A 349 -2.75 -10.46 -9.63
N VAL A 350 -3.32 -9.37 -10.10
CA VAL A 350 -4.75 -9.25 -10.43
C VAL A 350 -4.94 -8.58 -11.79
N ASP A 351 -6.11 -8.79 -12.39
CA ASP A 351 -6.56 -8.03 -13.57
C ASP A 351 -7.33 -6.75 -13.17
N GLU A 352 -7.81 -6.00 -14.16
CA GLU A 352 -8.57 -4.75 -13.97
C GLU A 352 -9.88 -4.93 -13.14
N GLN A 353 -10.36 -6.17 -13.01
CA GLN A 353 -11.53 -6.56 -12.22
C GLN A 353 -11.14 -7.18 -10.87
N HIS A 354 -9.88 -7.07 -10.48
CA HIS A 354 -9.31 -7.61 -9.24
C HIS A 354 -9.35 -9.13 -9.10
N ARG A 355 -9.51 -9.87 -10.21
CA ARG A 355 -9.47 -11.34 -10.23
C ARG A 355 -8.02 -11.80 -10.22
N THR A 356 -7.75 -12.84 -9.45
CA THR A 356 -6.49 -13.61 -9.53
C THR A 356 -6.63 -14.74 -10.58
N PRO A 357 -5.54 -15.43 -10.96
CA PRO A 357 -5.62 -16.62 -11.79
C PRO A 357 -6.37 -17.81 -11.16
N ILE A 358 -6.58 -17.82 -9.85
CA ILE A 358 -7.46 -18.79 -9.18
C ILE A 358 -8.90 -18.26 -9.28
N GLN A 359 -9.79 -19.05 -9.85
CA GLN A 359 -11.20 -18.68 -10.00
C GLN A 359 -11.85 -18.44 -8.62
N ASN A 360 -12.77 -17.48 -8.51
CA ASN A 360 -13.44 -17.05 -7.28
C ASN A 360 -12.49 -16.46 -6.20
N LEU A 361 -11.23 -16.19 -6.55
CA LEU A 361 -10.28 -15.51 -5.67
C LEU A 361 -9.94 -14.13 -6.22
N TYR A 362 -10.11 -13.11 -5.37
CA TYR A 362 -9.89 -11.70 -5.67
C TYR A 362 -8.92 -11.08 -4.67
N ALA A 363 -8.27 -9.97 -5.04
CA ALA A 363 -7.45 -9.21 -4.10
C ALA A 363 -7.60 -7.71 -4.33
N ALA A 364 -7.59 -6.90 -3.25
CA ALA A 364 -7.76 -5.46 -3.32
C ALA A 364 -6.92 -4.69 -2.29
N GLY A 365 -6.57 -3.46 -2.61
CA GLY A 365 -5.73 -2.61 -1.76
C GLY A 365 -4.24 -2.92 -1.89
N GLU A 366 -3.47 -2.64 -0.86
CA GLU A 366 -2.00 -2.72 -0.90
C GLU A 366 -1.45 -4.16 -1.03
N CYS A 367 -2.27 -5.20 -0.83
CA CYS A 367 -1.82 -6.58 -1.03
C CYS A 367 -1.71 -6.98 -2.50
N CYS A 368 -2.24 -6.19 -3.44
CA CYS A 368 -2.20 -6.50 -4.87
C CYS A 368 -1.50 -5.42 -5.69
N ALA A 369 -0.90 -5.83 -6.82
CA ALA A 369 -0.22 -4.96 -7.76
C ALA A 369 -1.15 -4.56 -8.90
N GLN A 370 -1.42 -3.23 -9.07
CA GLN A 370 -2.24 -2.77 -10.17
C GLN A 370 -2.07 -1.27 -10.49
N TYR A 371 -2.38 -0.38 -9.53
CA TYR A 371 -2.53 1.06 -9.77
C TYR A 371 -1.24 1.87 -9.77
N HIS A 372 -0.15 1.32 -9.19
CA HIS A 372 0.97 2.15 -8.73
C HIS A 372 2.29 1.88 -9.46
N GLY A 373 2.39 0.78 -10.21
CA GLY A 373 3.56 0.47 -11.01
C GLY A 373 4.88 0.53 -10.23
N ALA A 374 5.85 1.31 -10.73
CA ALA A 374 7.16 1.41 -10.11
C ALA A 374 7.27 2.47 -9.00
N ASN A 375 6.31 3.39 -8.91
CA ASN A 375 6.28 4.41 -7.84
C ASN A 375 4.87 4.99 -7.71
N ARG A 376 4.38 5.09 -6.47
CA ARG A 376 3.02 5.54 -6.17
C ARG A 376 2.95 7.04 -6.02
N LEU A 377 1.99 7.68 -6.72
CA LEU A 377 1.65 9.08 -6.51
C LEU A 377 1.09 9.28 -5.10
N GLY A 378 1.55 10.32 -4.38
CA GLY A 378 1.02 10.69 -3.08
C GLY A 378 -0.50 10.88 -3.13
N GLY A 379 -1.25 10.45 -2.09
CA GLY A 379 -2.72 10.54 -2.06
C GLY A 379 -3.47 9.41 -2.76
N ASN A 380 -2.83 8.59 -3.62
CA ASN A 380 -3.51 7.49 -4.34
C ASN A 380 -3.67 6.19 -3.53
N SER A 381 -3.03 6.03 -2.36
CA SER A 381 -3.14 4.77 -1.60
C SER A 381 -4.54 4.53 -1.05
N LEU A 382 -5.14 5.53 -0.40
CA LEU A 382 -6.51 5.43 0.10
C LEU A 382 -7.52 5.28 -1.04
N LEU A 383 -7.31 6.02 -2.15
CA LEU A 383 -8.16 5.93 -3.33
C LEU A 383 -8.12 4.53 -3.95
N GLY A 384 -6.92 3.97 -4.18
CA GLY A 384 -6.76 2.63 -4.75
C GLY A 384 -7.35 1.53 -3.85
N ALA A 385 -7.21 1.67 -2.52
CA ALA A 385 -7.82 0.74 -1.58
C ALA A 385 -9.36 0.83 -1.60
N LEU A 386 -9.91 2.04 -1.59
CA LEU A 386 -11.36 2.28 -1.60
C LEU A 386 -11.99 1.79 -2.91
N TYR A 387 -11.44 2.22 -4.04
CA TYR A 387 -11.92 1.85 -5.37
C TYR A 387 -11.76 0.35 -5.63
N GLY A 388 -10.56 -0.19 -5.38
CA GLY A 388 -10.26 -1.59 -5.61
C GLY A 388 -11.13 -2.54 -4.79
N GLY A 389 -11.44 -2.20 -3.53
CA GLY A 389 -12.38 -2.96 -2.71
C GLY A 389 -13.77 -3.03 -3.34
N ARG A 390 -14.28 -1.91 -3.88
CA ARG A 390 -15.60 -1.86 -4.55
C ARG A 390 -15.60 -2.68 -5.84
N VAL A 391 -14.55 -2.56 -6.66
CA VAL A 391 -14.43 -3.31 -7.92
C VAL A 391 -14.34 -4.81 -7.65
N ALA A 392 -13.49 -5.25 -6.71
CA ALA A 392 -13.35 -6.65 -6.33
C ALA A 392 -14.68 -7.25 -5.86
N ALA A 393 -15.41 -6.53 -5.00
CA ALA A 393 -16.69 -6.98 -4.48
C ALA A 393 -17.77 -7.05 -5.58
N LYS A 394 -17.87 -6.03 -6.44
CA LYS A 394 -18.79 -6.05 -7.58
C LYS A 394 -18.50 -7.24 -8.49
N SER A 395 -17.23 -7.43 -8.85
CA SER A 395 -16.80 -8.56 -9.69
C SER A 395 -17.11 -9.92 -9.03
N ALA A 396 -16.84 -10.08 -7.74
CA ALA A 396 -17.15 -11.31 -7.00
C ALA A 396 -18.66 -11.59 -6.94
N CYS A 397 -19.48 -10.59 -6.67
CA CYS A 397 -20.94 -10.76 -6.63
C CYS A 397 -21.55 -11.14 -7.99
N GLU A 398 -21.03 -10.57 -9.08
CA GLU A 398 -21.54 -10.79 -10.43
C GLU A 398 -21.01 -12.09 -11.06
N GLN A 399 -19.72 -12.39 -10.89
CA GLN A 399 -18.98 -13.36 -11.69
C GLN A 399 -18.58 -14.64 -10.96
N ALA A 400 -18.59 -14.68 -9.60
CA ALA A 400 -18.23 -15.89 -8.89
C ALA A 400 -19.24 -17.03 -9.21
N ASP A 401 -18.70 -18.22 -9.48
CA ASP A 401 -19.52 -19.41 -9.66
C ASP A 401 -19.87 -20.01 -8.30
N VAL A 402 -21.09 -20.53 -8.17
CA VAL A 402 -21.49 -21.33 -7.01
C VAL A 402 -20.77 -22.66 -7.08
N VAL A 403 -20.03 -23.02 -6.04
CA VAL A 403 -19.20 -24.23 -6.01
C VAL A 403 -19.83 -25.31 -5.14
N ASP A 404 -19.85 -26.54 -5.65
CA ASP A 404 -20.18 -27.70 -4.83
C ASP A 404 -19.03 -27.98 -3.83
N LEU A 405 -19.29 -27.75 -2.56
CA LEU A 405 -18.32 -27.89 -1.47
C LEU A 405 -17.87 -29.34 -1.22
N SER A 406 -18.55 -30.34 -1.82
CA SER A 406 -18.18 -31.75 -1.69
C SER A 406 -16.86 -32.10 -2.39
N CYS A 407 -16.40 -31.24 -3.33
CA CYS A 407 -15.17 -31.46 -4.10
C CYS A 407 -13.93 -30.78 -3.51
N ALA A 408 -14.00 -30.17 -2.33
CA ALA A 408 -12.86 -29.50 -1.71
C ALA A 408 -11.72 -30.48 -1.44
N THR A 409 -10.50 -30.10 -1.84
CA THR A 409 -9.29 -30.91 -1.63
C THR A 409 -8.87 -30.94 -0.16
N GLN A 410 -8.01 -31.90 0.18
CA GLN A 410 -7.39 -31.95 1.50
C GLN A 410 -6.67 -30.62 1.80
N ILE A 411 -6.91 -30.06 2.99
CA ILE A 411 -6.29 -28.83 3.45
C ILE A 411 -4.84 -29.14 3.85
N ASP A 412 -3.90 -28.43 3.20
CA ASP A 412 -2.49 -28.48 3.54
C ASP A 412 -2.10 -27.17 4.24
N PHE A 413 -1.80 -27.27 5.55
CA PHE A 413 -1.44 -26.12 6.35
C PHE A 413 0.01 -25.71 6.10
N PRO A 414 0.28 -24.39 6.00
CA PRO A 414 1.64 -23.91 5.84
C PRO A 414 2.50 -24.24 7.08
N PRO A 415 3.80 -24.52 6.88
CA PRO A 415 4.72 -24.67 7.99
C PRO A 415 4.85 -23.34 8.75
N ALA A 416 4.78 -23.39 10.07
CA ALA A 416 4.97 -22.21 10.91
C ALA A 416 6.42 -21.72 10.83
N SER A 417 6.61 -20.43 10.50
CA SER A 417 7.94 -19.80 10.55
C SER A 417 8.40 -19.59 11.98
N GLN A 418 9.66 -19.89 12.28
CA GLN A 418 10.22 -19.62 13.60
C GLN A 418 10.52 -18.13 13.79
N ILE A 419 10.33 -17.60 15.00
CA ILE A 419 10.56 -16.17 15.31
C ILE A 419 12.01 -15.75 15.03
N SER A 420 12.99 -16.63 15.26
CA SER A 420 14.40 -16.38 14.94
C SER A 420 14.64 -16.21 13.45
N GLU A 421 13.99 -17.03 12.62
CA GLU A 421 14.07 -16.96 11.16
C GLU A 421 13.41 -15.69 10.63
N ILE A 422 12.26 -15.27 11.19
CA ILE A 422 11.61 -14.01 10.83
C ILE A 422 12.53 -12.81 11.12
N LYS A 423 13.21 -12.77 12.27
CA LYS A 423 14.17 -11.70 12.59
C LYS A 423 15.36 -11.68 11.63
N GLN A 424 15.87 -12.85 11.26
CA GLN A 424 16.96 -12.96 10.28
C GLN A 424 16.48 -12.51 8.88
N LEU A 425 15.29 -12.93 8.47
CA LEU A 425 14.66 -12.49 7.22
C LEU A 425 14.52 -10.96 7.19
N ASN A 426 13.95 -10.36 8.25
CA ASN A 426 13.78 -8.90 8.33
C ASN A 426 15.10 -8.15 8.15
N LYS A 427 16.18 -8.62 8.79
CA LYS A 427 17.51 -8.02 8.67
C LYS A 427 18.00 -8.09 7.21
N VAL A 428 17.97 -9.27 6.61
CA VAL A 428 18.42 -9.48 5.23
C VAL A 428 17.61 -8.64 4.26
N MET A 429 16.28 -8.65 4.39
CA MET A 429 15.41 -7.88 3.48
C MET A 429 15.64 -6.36 3.58
N GLN A 430 15.90 -5.82 4.77
CA GLN A 430 16.27 -4.41 4.94
C GLN A 430 17.62 -4.06 4.29
N GLU A 431 18.61 -4.93 4.44
CA GLU A 431 19.95 -4.70 3.92
C GLU A 431 20.01 -4.82 2.37
N THR A 432 19.22 -5.74 1.80
CA THR A 432 19.27 -6.05 0.37
C THR A 432 18.28 -5.23 -0.47
N MET A 433 17.10 -4.94 0.08
CA MET A 433 16.04 -4.23 -0.63
C MET A 433 16.00 -2.73 -0.26
N GLY A 434 17.15 -2.13 0.03
CA GLY A 434 17.31 -0.72 0.32
C GLY A 434 16.91 0.22 -0.82
N VAL A 435 17.06 1.54 -0.59
CA VAL A 435 16.82 2.59 -1.60
C VAL A 435 17.72 2.38 -2.83
N VAL A 436 18.94 1.93 -2.60
CA VAL A 436 19.94 1.58 -3.65
C VAL A 436 20.28 0.10 -3.52
N ARG A 437 20.33 -0.61 -4.63
CA ARG A 437 20.54 -2.05 -4.72
C ARG A 437 21.63 -2.38 -5.74
N ASN A 438 22.27 -3.53 -5.59
CA ASN A 438 23.21 -4.06 -6.58
C ASN A 438 23.16 -5.59 -6.61
N GLU A 439 23.76 -6.19 -7.66
CA GLU A 439 23.74 -7.63 -7.87
C GLU A 439 24.36 -8.41 -6.71
N ASN A 440 25.50 -7.94 -6.18
CA ASN A 440 26.20 -8.64 -5.09
C ASN A 440 25.38 -8.70 -3.81
N THR A 441 24.76 -7.58 -3.39
CA THR A 441 23.91 -7.56 -2.20
C THR A 441 22.66 -8.43 -2.37
N LEU A 442 22.05 -8.42 -3.57
CA LEU A 442 20.88 -9.25 -3.87
C LEU A 442 21.23 -10.74 -3.88
N LEU A 443 22.35 -11.16 -4.47
CA LEU A 443 22.81 -12.55 -4.46
C LEU A 443 23.12 -13.05 -3.05
N ASN A 444 23.79 -12.24 -2.21
CA ASN A 444 24.05 -12.56 -0.81
C ASN A 444 22.74 -12.71 -0.01
N GLY A 445 21.76 -11.84 -0.26
CA GLY A 445 20.44 -11.93 0.34
C GLY A 445 19.71 -13.22 -0.04
N ILE A 446 19.71 -13.56 -1.33
CA ILE A 446 19.14 -14.82 -1.86
C ILE A 446 19.77 -16.03 -1.17
N GLN A 447 21.11 -16.08 -1.09
CA GLN A 447 21.82 -17.18 -0.44
C GLN A 447 21.43 -17.32 1.04
N THR A 448 21.28 -16.20 1.75
CA THR A 448 20.89 -16.21 3.16
C THR A 448 19.43 -16.66 3.35
N VAL A 449 18.51 -16.12 2.54
CA VAL A 449 17.07 -16.45 2.63
C VAL A 449 16.80 -17.90 2.22
N GLN A 450 17.61 -18.47 1.32
CA GLN A 450 17.49 -19.87 0.88
C GLN A 450 17.68 -20.88 2.03
N ALA A 451 18.37 -20.49 3.10
CA ALA A 451 18.58 -21.33 4.27
C ALA A 451 17.43 -21.26 5.30
N LEU A 452 16.47 -20.32 5.10
CA LEU A 452 15.31 -20.13 5.97
C LEU A 452 14.13 -20.97 5.48
N THR A 453 13.25 -21.34 6.41
CA THR A 453 12.07 -22.17 6.14
C THR A 453 10.77 -21.42 6.40
N GLY A 454 9.70 -21.78 5.68
CA GLY A 454 8.37 -21.20 5.85
C GLY A 454 7.92 -20.28 4.72
N ASN A 455 6.69 -19.78 4.81
CA ASN A 455 6.07 -19.01 3.75
C ASN A 455 6.66 -17.61 3.58
N LEU A 456 6.97 -16.90 4.66
CA LEU A 456 7.57 -15.57 4.58
C LEU A 456 8.94 -15.58 3.90
N PRO A 457 9.88 -16.49 4.23
CA PRO A 457 11.11 -16.66 3.44
C PRO A 457 10.86 -16.95 1.96
N LEU A 458 9.86 -17.78 1.62
CA LEU A 458 9.48 -18.05 0.22
C LEU A 458 9.04 -16.76 -0.51
N LEU A 459 8.22 -15.94 0.14
CA LEU A 459 7.81 -14.64 -0.40
C LEU A 459 9.00 -13.68 -0.51
N GLY A 460 9.86 -13.60 0.51
CA GLY A 460 11.09 -12.80 0.49
C GLY A 460 12.02 -13.22 -0.66
N MET A 461 12.15 -14.52 -0.91
CA MET A 461 12.90 -15.06 -2.05
C MET A 461 12.32 -14.60 -3.39
N ALA A 462 10.98 -14.57 -3.53
CA ALA A 462 10.32 -14.08 -4.75
C ALA A 462 10.64 -12.60 -4.99
N VAL A 463 10.59 -11.78 -3.94
CA VAL A 463 10.92 -10.35 -4.00
C VAL A 463 12.38 -10.13 -4.41
N LEU A 464 13.33 -10.85 -3.78
CA LEU A 464 14.77 -10.74 -4.10
C LEU A 464 15.08 -11.19 -5.54
N LYS A 465 14.49 -12.32 -5.98
CA LYS A 465 14.67 -12.81 -7.35
C LYS A 465 14.07 -11.86 -8.38
N SER A 466 12.93 -11.22 -8.09
CA SER A 466 12.34 -10.19 -8.95
C SER A 466 13.28 -8.99 -9.08
N ALA A 467 13.85 -8.51 -7.98
CA ALA A 467 14.81 -7.41 -7.98
C ALA A 467 16.11 -7.75 -8.72
N LEU A 468 16.62 -8.98 -8.59
CA LEU A 468 17.82 -9.45 -9.29
C LEU A 468 17.58 -9.55 -10.80
N ALA A 469 16.42 -10.05 -11.21
CA ALA A 469 16.07 -10.26 -12.61
C ALA A 469 15.87 -8.94 -13.38
N ARG A 470 15.35 -7.88 -12.72
CA ARG A 470 15.16 -6.56 -13.33
C ARG A 470 16.47 -5.79 -13.38
N LYS A 471 17.15 -5.83 -14.52
CA LYS A 471 18.45 -5.18 -14.75
C LYS A 471 18.30 -3.76 -15.31
N GLU A 472 17.58 -2.92 -14.57
CA GLU A 472 17.35 -1.50 -14.85
C GLU A 472 17.14 -0.73 -13.56
N SER A 473 17.03 0.60 -13.65
CA SER A 473 16.50 1.48 -12.59
C SER A 473 15.22 2.14 -13.06
N ARG A 474 14.12 1.95 -12.28
CA ARG A 474 12.80 2.51 -12.59
C ARG A 474 12.01 2.79 -11.32
N GLY A 475 11.62 4.06 -11.12
CA GLY A 475 10.89 4.49 -9.93
C GLY A 475 11.60 4.11 -8.64
N ALA A 476 10.93 3.36 -7.77
CA ALA A 476 11.47 2.93 -6.48
C ALA A 476 12.51 1.80 -6.58
N HIS A 477 12.60 1.10 -7.72
CA HIS A 477 13.64 0.11 -7.97
C HIS A 477 14.87 0.77 -8.55
N TRP A 478 15.90 1.02 -7.72
CA TRP A 478 17.14 1.62 -8.16
C TRP A 478 18.32 0.64 -8.03
N ARG A 479 18.93 0.36 -9.15
CA ARG A 479 20.13 -0.51 -9.30
C ARG A 479 21.34 0.35 -9.64
N GLU A 480 22.35 0.43 -8.76
CA GLU A 480 23.58 1.19 -9.07
C GLU A 480 24.41 0.57 -10.20
N ASP A 481 24.31 -0.73 -10.37
CA ASP A 481 24.92 -1.50 -11.46
C ASP A 481 24.15 -1.36 -12.80
N TYR A 482 22.89 -0.92 -12.77
CA TYR A 482 22.03 -0.64 -13.94
C TYR A 482 21.27 0.69 -13.73
N PRO A 483 21.94 1.86 -13.72
CA PRO A 483 21.34 3.12 -13.27
C PRO A 483 20.35 3.77 -14.25
N LYS A 484 20.16 3.20 -15.44
CA LYS A 484 19.23 3.69 -16.46
C LYS A 484 18.02 2.78 -16.58
N SER A 485 16.88 3.34 -16.99
CA SER A 485 15.71 2.57 -17.43
C SER A 485 15.99 1.94 -18.81
N ASN A 486 15.36 0.79 -19.06
CA ASN A 486 15.43 0.07 -20.33
C ASN A 486 14.00 -0.36 -20.70
N ASP A 487 13.37 0.43 -21.57
CA ASP A 487 11.97 0.20 -21.95
C ASP A 487 11.82 -1.03 -22.86
N ASP A 488 12.80 -1.33 -23.71
CA ASP A 488 12.75 -2.47 -24.63
C ASP A 488 12.59 -3.81 -23.88
N ASP A 489 13.35 -3.99 -22.81
CA ASP A 489 13.34 -5.23 -22.04
C ASP A 489 12.40 -5.18 -20.84
N TYR A 490 12.26 -4.03 -20.17
CA TYR A 490 11.69 -3.95 -18.82
C TYR A 490 10.49 -2.98 -18.65
N LEU A 491 9.94 -2.35 -19.70
CA LEU A 491 8.63 -1.72 -19.62
C LEU A 491 7.54 -2.82 -19.58
N LYS A 492 7.67 -3.69 -18.60
CA LYS A 492 6.89 -4.91 -18.41
C LYS A 492 6.72 -5.19 -16.91
N THR A 493 5.60 -5.76 -16.54
CA THR A 493 5.35 -6.25 -15.18
C THR A 493 6.24 -7.45 -14.88
N THR A 494 7.01 -7.40 -13.81
CA THR A 494 7.71 -8.58 -13.28
C THR A 494 6.68 -9.52 -12.65
N VAL A 495 6.70 -10.78 -13.03
CA VAL A 495 5.81 -11.80 -12.46
C VAL A 495 6.64 -12.96 -11.90
N ALA A 496 6.55 -13.17 -10.59
CA ALA A 496 7.09 -14.34 -9.92
C ALA A 496 6.01 -15.41 -9.77
N ARG A 497 6.34 -16.66 -10.11
CA ARG A 497 5.45 -17.83 -9.93
C ARG A 497 6.18 -18.92 -9.16
N PHE A 498 5.47 -19.56 -8.26
CA PHE A 498 5.96 -20.76 -7.55
C PHE A 498 5.22 -21.98 -8.07
N ASP A 499 5.93 -22.97 -8.55
CA ASP A 499 5.38 -24.21 -9.12
C ASP A 499 5.35 -25.39 -8.11
N GLY A 500 5.54 -25.09 -6.82
CA GLY A 500 5.68 -26.08 -5.74
C GLY A 500 7.12 -26.53 -5.49
N LYS A 501 8.07 -26.15 -6.34
CA LYS A 501 9.50 -26.52 -6.23
C LYS A 501 10.43 -25.34 -6.37
N GLN A 502 10.19 -24.47 -7.36
CA GLN A 502 11.07 -23.36 -7.70
C GLN A 502 10.29 -22.09 -8.03
N ILE A 503 10.92 -20.95 -7.83
CA ILE A 503 10.40 -19.64 -8.20
C ILE A 503 10.93 -19.28 -9.60
N GLN A 504 10.00 -19.05 -10.52
CA GLN A 504 10.28 -18.60 -11.88
C GLN A 504 9.94 -17.11 -12.00
N ILE A 505 10.82 -16.33 -12.63
CA ILE A 505 10.60 -14.90 -12.91
C ILE A 505 10.38 -14.72 -14.40
N SER A 506 9.35 -13.97 -14.76
CA SER A 506 9.04 -13.58 -16.13
C SER A 506 8.65 -12.11 -16.20
N PHE A 507 8.72 -11.52 -17.42
CA PHE A 507 8.31 -10.16 -17.71
C PHE A 507 7.13 -10.19 -18.66
N VAL A 508 5.99 -9.63 -18.23
CA VAL A 508 4.74 -9.63 -18.98
C VAL A 508 4.44 -8.20 -19.43
N PRO A 509 4.09 -7.96 -20.70
CA PRO A 509 3.73 -6.62 -21.17
C PRO A 509 2.64 -5.98 -20.30
N VAL A 510 2.78 -4.68 -20.04
CA VAL A 510 1.71 -3.90 -19.43
C VAL A 510 0.53 -3.84 -20.42
N PRO A 511 -0.72 -4.01 -20.00
CA PRO A 511 -1.87 -3.92 -20.90
C PRO A 511 -1.91 -2.58 -21.64
N GLU A 512 -2.36 -2.59 -22.88
CA GLU A 512 -2.67 -1.36 -23.59
C GLU A 512 -3.97 -0.76 -23.07
N ARG A 513 -4.07 0.57 -23.10
CA ARG A 513 -5.31 1.26 -22.77
C ARG A 513 -6.34 0.99 -23.86
N ARG A 514 -7.51 0.50 -23.45
CA ARG A 514 -8.68 0.29 -24.32
C ARG A 514 -9.48 1.55 -24.56
#